data_1b37b0e2d0b4130efd1d96106d8f3c15
#
_entry.id   1b37b0e2d0b4130efd1d96106d8f3c15
#
_cell.length_a   1.000
_cell.length_b   1.000
_cell.length_c   1.000
_cell.angle_alpha   90.00
_cell.angle_beta   90.00
_cell.angle_gamma   90.00
#
_symmetry.space_group_name_H-M   'P 1'
#
loop_
_entity.id
_entity.type
_entity.pdbx_description
1 polymer ?
#
loop_
_entity_poly.entity_id
_entity_poly.type
_entity_poly.pdbx_seq_one_letter_code
_entity_poly.pdbx_strand_id
1 'polypeptide(L)'
;MCTAPRVEDLDLTDIDIVSVDLETYDPELKKKGSGAVRGIGKVCGIGVCTGKQTCYFPIRHESSDNLDVQETWNLLNEKLFQNPKIKKVFHNAMYDVCWIRAETGLMP
;
A
#
# COMPACT_ATOMS: atom_id res chain seq x y z
N MET A 1 -8.30 -2.85 14.83
CA MET A 1 -8.18 -3.14 13.38
C MET A 1 -9.46 -2.75 12.68
N CYS A 2 -9.35 -2.12 11.53
CA CYS A 2 -10.53 -1.79 10.73
C CYS A 2 -11.09 -3.03 10.07
N THR A 3 -12.42 -3.20 10.13
CA THR A 3 -13.12 -4.30 9.47
C THR A 3 -13.72 -3.78 8.17
N ALA A 4 -13.47 -4.45 7.05
CA ALA A 4 -13.92 -4.04 5.72
C ALA A 4 -13.61 -2.56 5.46
N PRO A 5 -12.36 -2.15 5.64
CA PRO A 5 -11.99 -0.74 5.65
C PRO A 5 -12.11 -0.12 4.26
N ARG A 6 -12.47 1.14 4.25
CA ARG A 6 -12.30 1.99 3.07
C ARG A 6 -11.24 3.02 3.40
N VAL A 7 -10.56 3.52 2.37
CA VAL A 7 -9.51 4.53 2.59
C VAL A 7 -10.05 5.76 3.29
N GLU A 8 -11.31 6.10 3.04
CA GLU A 8 -11.97 7.24 3.70
C GLU A 8 -12.05 7.08 5.21
N ASP A 9 -12.02 5.84 5.71
CA ASP A 9 -12.09 5.55 7.14
C ASP A 9 -10.74 5.71 7.84
N LEU A 10 -9.66 5.88 7.07
CA LEU A 10 -8.33 6.11 7.62
C LEU A 10 -8.23 7.53 8.15
N ASP A 11 -8.08 7.67 9.46
CA ASP A 11 -7.97 8.96 10.13
C ASP A 11 -6.51 9.33 10.33
N LEU A 12 -6.05 10.37 9.62
CA LEU A 12 -4.68 10.86 9.70
C LEU A 12 -4.58 12.18 10.48
N THR A 13 -5.63 12.56 11.21
CA THR A 13 -5.64 13.76 12.05
C THR A 13 -4.55 13.64 13.12
N ASP A 14 -3.67 14.63 13.20
CA ASP A 14 -2.55 14.70 14.15
C ASP A 14 -1.57 13.53 14.04
N ILE A 15 -1.53 12.87 12.89
CA ILE A 15 -0.59 11.79 12.61
C ILE A 15 0.56 12.35 11.76
N ASP A 16 1.79 12.13 12.20
CA ASP A 16 3.00 12.57 11.48
C ASP A 16 3.88 11.41 11.00
N ILE A 17 3.63 10.19 11.48
CA ILE A 17 4.35 8.99 11.05
C ILE A 17 3.35 7.86 10.84
N VAL A 18 3.48 7.14 9.72
CA VAL A 18 2.63 6.01 9.36
C VAL A 18 3.52 4.86 8.89
N SER A 19 3.25 3.66 9.39
CA SER A 19 3.87 2.43 8.88
C SER A 19 3.03 1.87 7.74
N VAL A 20 3.68 1.48 6.66
CA VAL A 20 3.04 0.90 5.47
C VAL A 20 3.68 -0.45 5.16
N ASP A 21 2.85 -1.44 4.89
CA ASP A 21 3.29 -2.77 4.49
C ASP A 21 2.44 -3.25 3.32
N LEU A 22 3.09 -3.81 2.29
CA LEU A 22 2.39 -4.33 1.13
C LEU A 22 2.37 -5.85 1.16
N GLU A 23 1.23 -6.43 0.77
CA GLU A 23 1.15 -7.83 0.41
C GLU A 23 1.13 -7.94 -1.11
N THR A 24 2.03 -8.76 -1.64
CA THR A 24 2.24 -8.87 -3.08
C THR A 24 2.16 -10.33 -3.53
N TYR A 25 1.76 -10.50 -4.79
CA TYR A 25 2.00 -11.73 -5.53
C TYR A 25 3.21 -11.48 -6.42
N ASP A 26 4.34 -12.12 -6.09
CA ASP A 26 5.62 -11.92 -6.77
C ASP A 26 6.27 -13.30 -6.99
N PRO A 27 5.81 -14.06 -8.00
CA PRO A 27 6.10 -15.48 -8.11
C PRO A 27 7.56 -15.81 -8.38
N GLU A 28 8.35 -14.87 -8.88
CA GLU A 28 9.74 -15.11 -9.24
C GLU A 28 10.74 -14.36 -8.36
N LEU A 29 10.27 -13.84 -7.22
CA LEU A 29 11.08 -12.99 -6.34
C LEU A 29 12.41 -13.63 -5.95
N LYS A 30 12.39 -14.90 -5.52
CA LYS A 30 13.59 -15.59 -5.06
C LYS A 30 14.57 -15.93 -6.17
N LYS A 31 14.08 -16.10 -7.40
CA LYS A 31 14.92 -16.51 -8.53
C LYS A 31 15.44 -15.33 -9.33
N LYS A 32 14.63 -14.29 -9.50
CA LYS A 32 14.90 -13.20 -10.45
C LYS A 32 14.75 -11.81 -9.84
N GLY A 33 14.50 -11.71 -8.54
CA GLY A 33 14.33 -10.44 -7.86
C GLY A 33 12.90 -9.89 -8.00
N SER A 34 12.72 -8.65 -7.59
CA SER A 34 11.41 -8.02 -7.52
C SER A 34 10.70 -7.94 -8.86
N GLY A 35 9.46 -8.43 -8.90
CA GLY A 35 8.59 -8.34 -10.06
C GLY A 35 8.18 -6.92 -10.40
N ALA A 36 8.23 -5.99 -9.43
CA ALA A 36 7.90 -4.59 -9.67
C ALA A 36 8.75 -3.98 -10.78
N VAL A 37 10.05 -4.31 -10.77
CA VAL A 37 11.00 -3.82 -11.78
C VAL A 37 10.80 -4.52 -13.12
N ARG A 38 10.32 -5.74 -13.08
CA ARG A 38 10.19 -6.60 -14.27
C ARG A 38 8.78 -6.63 -14.85
N GLY A 39 7.82 -5.95 -14.22
CA GLY A 39 6.44 -5.96 -14.67
C GLY A 39 5.70 -7.26 -14.43
N ILE A 40 6.17 -8.06 -13.46
CA ILE A 40 5.58 -9.38 -13.14
C ILE A 40 5.02 -9.36 -11.73
N GLY A 41 3.82 -9.92 -11.57
CA GLY A 41 3.15 -9.95 -10.26
C GLY A 41 2.30 -8.72 -10.02
N LYS A 42 1.88 -8.55 -8.77
CA LYS A 42 0.94 -7.48 -8.43
C LYS A 42 0.91 -7.24 -6.92
N VAL A 43 0.44 -6.06 -6.52
CA VAL A 43 0.10 -5.77 -5.13
C VAL A 43 -1.30 -6.33 -4.85
N CYS A 44 -1.44 -7.11 -3.80
CA CYS A 44 -2.70 -7.71 -3.38
C CYS A 44 -3.40 -6.89 -2.31
N GLY A 45 -2.64 -6.22 -1.45
CA GLY A 45 -3.21 -5.39 -0.40
C GLY A 45 -2.20 -4.45 0.22
N ILE A 46 -2.71 -3.45 0.92
CA ILE A 46 -1.92 -2.41 1.56
C ILE A 46 -2.30 -2.34 3.04
N GLY A 47 -1.34 -2.57 3.92
CA GLY A 47 -1.49 -2.39 5.36
C GLY A 47 -0.99 -1.02 5.78
N VAL A 48 -1.75 -0.33 6.62
CA VAL A 48 -1.41 0.99 7.13
C VAL A 48 -1.63 1.02 8.63
N CYS A 49 -0.60 1.42 9.38
CA CYS A 49 -0.69 1.57 10.83
C CYS A 49 -0.29 3.00 11.22
N THR A 50 -1.19 3.69 11.93
CA THR A 50 -0.95 5.06 12.39
C THR A 50 -0.55 5.13 13.85
N GLY A 51 -0.58 4.00 14.56
CA GLY A 51 -0.43 3.95 16.01
C GLY A 51 -1.78 4.04 16.74
N LYS A 52 -2.79 4.62 16.11
CA LYS A 52 -4.17 4.68 16.63
C LYS A 52 -5.09 3.72 15.89
N GLN A 53 -4.80 3.44 14.62
CA GLN A 53 -5.53 2.52 13.78
C GLN A 53 -4.58 1.58 13.07
N THR A 54 -5.04 0.37 12.81
CA THR A 54 -4.38 -0.57 11.89
C THR A 54 -5.42 -0.97 10.86
N CYS A 55 -5.18 -0.63 9.61
CA CYS A 55 -6.10 -0.89 8.50
C CYS A 55 -5.42 -1.73 7.43
N TYR A 56 -6.19 -2.58 6.80
CA TYR A 56 -5.73 -3.35 5.65
C TYR A 56 -6.70 -3.13 4.49
N PHE A 57 -6.17 -2.73 3.34
CA PHE A 57 -6.96 -2.44 2.14
C PHE A 57 -6.72 -3.52 1.09
N PRO A 58 -7.60 -4.53 0.99
CA PRO A 58 -7.45 -5.57 -0.02
C PRO A 58 -7.87 -5.03 -1.39
N ILE A 59 -7.04 -5.27 -2.41
CA ILE A 59 -7.34 -4.81 -3.76
C ILE A 59 -7.31 -5.92 -4.81
N ARG A 60 -6.61 -7.03 -4.55
CA ARG A 60 -6.53 -8.15 -5.50
C ARG A 60 -6.44 -9.51 -4.83
N HIS A 61 -7.19 -9.72 -3.76
CA HIS A 61 -7.29 -11.04 -3.12
C HIS A 61 -8.27 -11.92 -3.87
N GLU A 62 -7.97 -13.21 -3.98
CA GLU A 62 -8.80 -14.15 -4.72
C GLU A 62 -10.17 -14.39 -4.09
N SER A 63 -10.23 -14.43 -2.76
CA SER A 63 -11.42 -14.86 -2.03
C SER A 63 -12.06 -13.78 -1.18
N SER A 64 -11.65 -12.54 -1.33
CA SER A 64 -12.11 -11.43 -0.50
C SER A 64 -12.86 -10.39 -1.30
N ASP A 65 -13.69 -9.61 -0.60
CA ASP A 65 -14.29 -8.41 -1.18
C ASP A 65 -13.21 -7.35 -1.32
N ASN A 66 -12.72 -7.19 -2.53
CA ASN A 66 -11.66 -6.22 -2.80
C ASN A 66 -12.23 -4.82 -2.98
N LEU A 67 -11.44 -3.82 -2.59
CA LEU A 67 -11.70 -2.43 -2.94
C LEU A 67 -11.33 -2.19 -4.40
N ASP A 68 -11.85 -1.12 -4.99
CA ASP A 68 -11.47 -0.70 -6.34
C ASP A 68 -10.00 -0.33 -6.36
N VAL A 69 -9.23 -0.94 -7.26
CA VAL A 69 -7.78 -0.76 -7.33
C VAL A 69 -7.39 0.69 -7.57
N GLN A 70 -7.97 1.29 -8.61
CA GLN A 70 -7.60 2.65 -9.02
C GLN A 70 -8.01 3.68 -7.96
N GLU A 71 -9.22 3.56 -7.44
CA GLU A 71 -9.72 4.46 -6.40
C GLU A 71 -8.88 4.37 -5.13
N THR A 72 -8.54 3.14 -4.71
CA THR A 72 -7.72 2.93 -3.52
C THR A 72 -6.36 3.60 -3.65
N TRP A 73 -5.67 3.40 -4.77
CA TRP A 73 -4.38 4.04 -5.01
C TRP A 73 -4.49 5.56 -5.07
N ASN A 74 -5.52 6.08 -5.74
CA ASN A 74 -5.72 7.53 -5.84
C ASN A 74 -5.93 8.16 -4.47
N LEU A 75 -6.78 7.56 -3.64
CA LEU A 75 -7.06 8.06 -2.30
C LEU A 75 -5.84 7.96 -1.38
N LEU A 76 -5.10 6.85 -1.44
CA LEU A 76 -3.88 6.69 -0.64
C LEU A 76 -2.79 7.66 -1.08
N ASN A 77 -2.63 7.89 -2.37
CA ASN A 77 -1.67 8.89 -2.86
C ASN A 77 -2.02 10.28 -2.36
N GLU A 78 -3.27 10.68 -2.50
CA GLU A 78 -3.72 12.01 -2.10
C GLU A 78 -3.63 12.20 -0.57
N LYS A 79 -4.10 11.23 0.18
CA LYS A 79 -4.20 11.31 1.65
C LYS A 79 -2.88 11.10 2.35
N LEU A 80 -2.06 10.18 1.85
CA LEU A 80 -0.90 9.67 2.57
C LEU A 80 0.40 9.82 1.79
N PHE A 81 0.53 9.14 0.64
CA PHE A 81 1.83 8.98 0.00
C PHE A 81 2.41 10.30 -0.52
N GLN A 82 1.58 11.18 -1.01
CA GLN A 82 2.00 12.50 -1.51
C GLN A 82 1.88 13.62 -0.48
N ASN A 83 1.56 13.26 0.78
CA ASN A 83 1.45 14.24 1.86
C ASN A 83 2.83 14.44 2.49
N PRO A 84 3.48 15.60 2.30
CA PRO A 84 4.84 15.83 2.80
C PRO A 84 4.91 15.97 4.33
N LYS A 85 3.78 16.17 4.99
CA LYS A 85 3.71 16.31 6.46
C LYS A 85 3.73 14.98 7.18
N ILE A 86 3.48 13.87 6.47
CA ILE A 86 3.43 12.54 7.04
C ILE A 86 4.64 11.75 6.56
N LYS A 87 5.43 11.25 7.52
CA LYS A 87 6.55 10.36 7.25
C LYS A 87 6.02 8.94 7.07
N LYS A 88 6.43 8.28 5.99
CA LYS A 88 6.05 6.91 5.69
C LYS A 88 7.22 6.00 6.01
N VAL A 89 6.95 4.96 6.81
CA VAL A 89 7.94 3.96 7.20
C VAL A 89 7.53 2.63 6.57
N PHE A 90 8.43 2.03 5.83
CA PHE A 90 8.21 0.76 5.14
C PHE A 90 9.08 -0.32 5.78
N HIS A 91 8.55 -1.53 5.91
CA HIS A 91 9.31 -2.67 6.41
C HIS A 91 10.48 -3.02 5.49
N ASN A 92 10.23 -3.02 4.19
CA ASN A 92 11.27 -3.19 3.17
C ASN A 92 11.11 -2.08 2.13
N ALA A 93 11.68 -0.92 2.44
CA ALA A 93 11.42 0.31 1.68
C ALA A 93 11.73 0.18 0.18
N MET A 94 12.86 -0.42 -0.17
CA MET A 94 13.20 -0.58 -1.59
C MET A 94 12.16 -1.41 -2.34
N TYR A 95 11.76 -2.51 -1.74
CA TYR A 95 10.77 -3.40 -2.33
C TYR A 95 9.40 -2.73 -2.46
N ASP A 96 8.91 -2.16 -1.36
CA ASP A 96 7.57 -1.58 -1.29
C ASP A 96 7.44 -0.33 -2.16
N VAL A 97 8.43 0.56 -2.13
CA VAL A 97 8.44 1.78 -2.94
C VAL A 97 8.42 1.45 -4.44
N CYS A 98 9.19 0.44 -4.85
CA CYS A 98 9.18 -0.01 -6.26
C CYS A 98 7.79 -0.50 -6.68
N TRP A 99 7.09 -1.23 -5.82
CA TRP A 99 5.74 -1.68 -6.12
C TRP A 99 4.74 -0.53 -6.22
N ILE A 100 4.82 0.43 -5.28
CA ILE A 100 3.93 1.60 -5.32
C ILE A 100 4.17 2.39 -6.61
N ARG A 101 5.41 2.59 -6.98
CA ARG A 101 5.74 3.27 -8.23
C ARG A 101 5.24 2.50 -9.46
N ALA A 102 5.40 1.18 -9.47
CA ALA A 102 4.94 0.33 -10.58
C ALA A 102 3.41 0.41 -10.73
N GLU A 103 2.67 0.46 -9.64
CA GLU A 103 1.21 0.49 -9.65
C GLU A 103 0.65 1.89 -9.92
N THR A 104 1.31 2.93 -9.47
CA THR A 104 0.76 4.29 -9.48
C THR A 104 1.51 5.25 -10.41
N GLY A 105 2.74 4.93 -10.77
CA GLY A 105 3.62 5.84 -11.49
C GLY A 105 4.25 6.94 -10.65
N LEU A 106 3.94 6.99 -9.35
CA LEU A 106 4.41 8.04 -8.44
C LEU A 106 5.29 7.46 -7.34
N MET A 107 6.24 8.27 -6.87
CA MET A 107 7.03 7.94 -5.69
C MET A 107 6.24 8.37 -4.45
N PRO A 108 6.11 7.48 -3.47
CA PRO A 108 5.38 7.81 -2.24
C PRO A 108 6.11 8.80 -1.35
#